data_901b3c0484ed9f9a9c61556acc8f0e38
#
_entry.id   901b3c0484ed9f9a9c61556acc8f0e38
#
_cell.length_a   1.000
_cell.length_b   1.000
_cell.length_c   1.000
_cell.angle_alpha   90.00
_cell.angle_beta   90.00
_cell.angle_gamma   90.00
#
_symmetry.space_group_name_H-M   'P 1'
#
loop_
_entity.id
_entity.type
_entity.pdbx_description
1 polymer ?
#
loop_
_entity_poly.entity_id
_entity_poly.type
_entity_poly.pdbx_seq_one_letter_code
_entity_poly.pdbx_strand_id
1 'polypeptide(L)'
;MHRSTYIMYFVYILKSLKDNHLYIGRTNDIKRRLAEHNRGAVSATKSRKPFILLKMIEAESEMESVHLEREYKKGYKREEIKREFGL
;
A
#
# COMPACT_ATOMS: atom_id res chain seq x y z
N MET A 1 7.82 -9.26 32.44
CA MET A 1 7.69 -9.56 31.07
C MET A 1 7.94 -8.34 30.22
N HIS A 2 8.53 -8.53 29.14
CA HIS A 2 8.75 -7.39 28.31
C HIS A 2 7.93 -7.53 27.04
N ARG A 3 7.67 -6.46 26.42
CA ARG A 3 6.93 -6.52 25.22
C ARG A 3 7.83 -6.34 24.06
N SER A 4 7.36 -6.89 23.00
CA SER A 4 8.05 -6.81 21.76
C SER A 4 8.17 -5.37 21.30
N THR A 5 9.32 -5.03 20.76
CA THR A 5 9.52 -3.76 20.11
C THR A 5 9.49 -3.94 18.60
N TYR A 6 8.92 -5.00 18.15
CA TYR A 6 8.72 -5.24 16.74
C TYR A 6 8.05 -4.07 16.07
N ILE A 7 8.62 -3.67 14.95
CA ILE A 7 7.95 -2.76 14.06
C ILE A 7 7.58 -3.57 12.84
N MET A 8 6.29 -3.68 12.58
CA MET A 8 5.83 -4.38 11.39
C MET A 8 5.82 -3.43 10.22
N TYR A 9 6.20 -3.96 9.08
CA TYR A 9 6.16 -3.21 7.82
C TYR A 9 5.15 -3.87 6.90
N PHE A 10 4.56 -3.06 6.05
CA PHE A 10 3.52 -3.53 5.14
C PHE A 10 3.73 -2.92 3.77
N VAL A 11 3.47 -3.73 2.75
CA VAL A 11 3.23 -3.20 1.43
C VAL A 11 1.72 -3.11 1.29
N TYR A 12 1.23 -1.98 0.80
CA TYR A 12 -0.21 -1.77 0.69
C TYR A 12 -0.56 -1.41 -0.74
N ILE A 13 -1.76 -1.78 -1.14
CA ILE A 13 -2.27 -1.53 -2.47
C ILE A 13 -3.57 -0.77 -2.33
N LEU A 14 -3.59 0.45 -2.85
CA LEU A 14 -4.76 1.32 -2.82
C LEU A 14 -5.37 1.39 -4.19
N LYS A 15 -6.69 1.58 -4.24
CA LYS A 15 -7.39 1.90 -5.48
C LYS A 15 -7.99 3.29 -5.35
N SER A 16 -7.72 4.13 -6.35
CA SER A 16 -8.36 5.44 -6.44
C SER A 16 -9.82 5.27 -6.80
N LEU A 17 -10.70 5.92 -6.05
CA LEU A 17 -12.12 5.95 -6.40
C LEU A 17 -12.41 6.99 -7.47
N LYS A 18 -11.41 7.81 -7.79
CA LYS A 18 -11.57 8.84 -8.82
C LYS A 18 -11.27 8.30 -10.21
N ASP A 19 -10.19 7.50 -10.35
CA ASP A 19 -9.75 7.04 -11.67
C ASP A 19 -9.51 5.54 -11.74
N ASN A 20 -9.77 4.79 -10.66
CA ASN A 20 -9.61 3.34 -10.56
C ASN A 20 -8.17 2.84 -10.68
N HIS A 21 -7.19 3.72 -10.73
CA HIS A 21 -5.80 3.31 -10.79
C HIS A 21 -5.33 2.82 -9.43
N LEU A 22 -4.33 1.95 -9.46
CA LEU A 22 -3.75 1.40 -8.26
C LEU A 22 -2.54 2.21 -7.84
N TYR A 23 -2.31 2.28 -6.54
CA TYR A 23 -1.11 2.85 -5.97
C TYR A 23 -0.51 1.83 -5.00
N ILE A 24 0.78 1.57 -5.13
CA ILE A 24 1.48 0.61 -4.28
C ILE A 24 2.51 1.38 -3.47
N GLY A 25 2.50 1.17 -2.15
CA GLY A 25 3.45 1.80 -1.27
C GLY A 25 3.80 0.90 -0.10
N ARG A 26 4.63 1.41 0.80
CA ARG A 26 4.95 0.67 2.02
C ARG A 26 4.92 1.61 3.21
N THR A 27 4.61 1.04 4.37
CA THR A 27 4.49 1.82 5.59
C THR A 27 4.62 0.88 6.80
N ASN A 28 4.86 1.46 7.96
CA ASN A 28 4.77 0.70 9.21
C ASN A 28 3.45 0.97 9.91
N ASP A 29 2.54 1.72 9.30
CA ASP A 29 1.27 2.07 9.93
C ASP A 29 0.24 2.34 8.83
N ILE A 30 -0.51 1.30 8.49
CA ILE A 30 -1.48 1.34 7.39
C ILE A 30 -2.56 2.40 7.64
N LYS A 31 -3.10 2.41 8.86
CA LYS A 31 -4.21 3.33 9.17
C LYS A 31 -3.79 4.78 9.02
N ARG A 32 -2.63 5.11 9.58
CA ARG A 32 -2.10 6.48 9.45
C ARG A 32 -1.84 6.84 8.00
N ARG A 33 -1.20 5.93 7.26
CA ARG A 33 -0.80 6.22 5.88
C ARG A 33 -2.00 6.37 4.96
N LEU A 34 -3.01 5.52 5.13
CA LEU A 34 -4.24 5.65 4.35
C LEU A 34 -4.91 6.99 4.62
N ALA A 35 -4.95 7.42 5.88
CA ALA A 35 -5.51 8.71 6.23
C ALA A 35 -4.73 9.85 5.58
N GLU A 36 -3.40 9.73 5.52
CA GLU A 36 -2.56 10.74 4.85
C GLU A 36 -2.88 10.84 3.37
N HIS A 37 -3.03 9.69 2.70
CA HIS A 37 -3.41 9.70 1.29
C HIS A 37 -4.77 10.37 1.10
N ASN A 38 -5.74 10.05 1.95
CA ASN A 38 -7.11 10.52 1.77
C ASN A 38 -7.31 11.99 2.13
N ARG A 39 -6.44 12.56 2.95
CA ARG A 39 -6.53 14.00 3.19
C ARG A 39 -5.65 14.81 2.24
N GLY A 40 -4.98 14.14 1.28
CA GLY A 40 -4.18 14.82 0.27
C GLY A 40 -2.80 15.23 0.74
N ALA A 41 -2.29 14.59 1.80
CA ALA A 41 -0.97 14.92 2.34
C ALA A 41 0.19 14.31 1.57
N VAL A 42 -0.10 13.39 0.64
CA VAL A 42 0.93 12.70 -0.14
C VAL A 42 0.91 13.27 -1.55
N SER A 43 1.98 13.96 -1.94
CA SER A 43 2.05 14.64 -3.23
C SER A 43 1.71 13.75 -4.41
N ALA A 44 2.23 12.53 -4.39
CA ALA A 44 2.09 11.62 -5.52
C ALA A 44 0.63 11.20 -5.76
N THR A 45 -0.23 11.30 -4.76
CA THR A 45 -1.58 10.75 -4.85
C THR A 45 -2.68 11.76 -4.58
N LYS A 46 -2.33 12.99 -4.21
CA LYS A 46 -3.36 13.93 -3.76
C LYS A 46 -4.39 14.27 -4.82
N SER A 47 -4.01 14.21 -6.10
CA SER A 47 -4.94 14.50 -7.18
C SER A 47 -5.84 13.32 -7.53
N ARG A 48 -5.60 12.17 -6.91
CA ARG A 48 -6.32 10.92 -7.23
C ARG A 48 -7.14 10.40 -6.06
N LYS A 49 -7.19 11.14 -4.97
CA LYS A 49 -8.01 10.73 -3.81
C LYS A 49 -9.48 10.83 -4.13
N PRO A 50 -10.36 10.10 -3.43
CA PRO A 50 -10.05 9.23 -2.28
C PRO A 50 -9.65 7.82 -2.70
N PHE A 51 -9.03 7.13 -1.76
CA PHE A 51 -8.53 5.77 -1.97
C PHE A 51 -9.18 4.80 -1.00
N ILE A 52 -9.29 3.54 -1.46
CA ILE A 52 -9.62 2.44 -0.56
C ILE A 52 -8.44 1.47 -0.54
N LEU A 53 -8.29 0.79 0.58
CA LEU A 53 -7.26 -0.24 0.73
C LEU A 53 -7.80 -1.54 0.14
N LEU A 54 -7.12 -2.04 -0.90
CA LEU A 54 -7.48 -3.32 -1.48
C LEU A 54 -6.78 -4.48 -0.80
N LYS A 55 -5.51 -4.30 -0.48
CA LYS A 55 -4.70 -5.41 0.01
C LYS A 55 -3.52 -4.87 0.78
N MET A 56 -3.12 -5.60 1.82
CA MET A 56 -1.86 -5.32 2.48
C MET A 56 -1.09 -6.60 2.67
N ILE A 57 0.22 -6.54 2.54
CA ILE A 57 1.12 -7.67 2.67
C ILE A 57 2.08 -7.35 3.80
N GLU A 58 2.11 -8.22 4.80
CA GLU A 58 2.98 -8.08 5.94
C GLU A 58 4.41 -8.44 5.57
N ALA A 59 5.37 -7.66 6.03
CA ALA A 59 6.78 -7.93 5.84
C ALA A 59 7.46 -8.03 7.18
N GLU A 60 8.42 -8.94 7.30
CA GLU A 60 9.08 -9.19 8.57
C GLU A 60 10.17 -8.17 8.89
N SER A 61 10.58 -7.39 7.90
CA SER A 61 11.63 -6.40 8.08
C SER A 61 11.42 -5.27 7.09
N GLU A 62 12.09 -4.16 7.36
CA GLU A 62 12.05 -3.03 6.42
C GLU A 62 12.62 -3.44 5.07
N MET A 63 13.72 -4.18 5.08
CA MET A 63 14.35 -4.62 3.83
C MET A 63 13.41 -5.49 3.01
N GLU A 64 12.71 -6.41 3.67
CA GLU A 64 11.73 -7.23 2.97
C GLU A 64 10.63 -6.39 2.36
N SER A 65 10.16 -5.36 3.09
CA SER A 65 9.12 -4.49 2.57
C SER A 65 9.58 -3.72 1.34
N VAL A 66 10.86 -3.34 1.29
CA VAL A 66 11.42 -2.68 0.11
C VAL A 66 11.39 -3.62 -1.09
N HIS A 67 11.78 -4.87 -0.89
CA HIS A 67 11.77 -5.87 -1.98
C HIS A 67 10.35 -6.16 -2.45
N LEU A 68 9.43 -6.32 -1.51
CA LEU A 68 8.03 -6.59 -1.85
C LEU A 68 7.40 -5.42 -2.60
N GLU A 69 7.67 -4.19 -2.17
CA GLU A 69 7.13 -3.03 -2.85
C GLU A 69 7.60 -3.00 -4.30
N ARG A 70 8.89 -3.26 -4.51
CA ARG A 70 9.45 -3.27 -5.85
C ARG A 70 8.79 -4.35 -6.69
N GLU A 71 8.56 -5.53 -6.10
CA GLU A 71 7.92 -6.63 -6.80
C GLU A 71 6.49 -6.28 -7.20
N TYR A 72 5.72 -5.72 -6.27
CA TYR A 72 4.32 -5.40 -6.53
C TYR A 72 4.14 -4.23 -7.51
N LYS A 73 5.19 -3.45 -7.75
CA LYS A 73 5.12 -2.38 -8.74
C LYS A 73 5.33 -2.87 -10.17
N LYS A 74 5.71 -4.12 -10.36
CA LYS A 74 5.88 -4.67 -11.71
C LYS A 74 4.52 -4.83 -12.38
N GLY A 75 4.51 -4.66 -13.71
CA GLY A 75 3.26 -4.69 -14.47
C GLY A 75 2.47 -5.96 -14.32
N TYR A 76 3.15 -7.13 -14.36
CA TYR A 76 2.44 -8.40 -14.26
C TYR A 76 1.78 -8.57 -12.89
N LYS A 77 2.41 -8.02 -11.85
CA LYS A 77 1.86 -8.11 -10.51
C LYS A 77 0.62 -7.25 -10.38
N ARG A 78 0.66 -6.07 -11.00
CA ARG A 78 -0.49 -5.18 -11.03
C ARG A 78 -1.68 -5.84 -11.74
N GLU A 79 -1.41 -6.55 -12.83
CA GLU A 79 -2.46 -7.28 -13.53
C GLU A 79 -3.04 -8.41 -12.69
N GLU A 80 -2.21 -9.10 -11.91
CA GLU A 80 -2.69 -10.13 -10.98
C GLU A 80 -3.65 -9.53 -9.96
N ILE A 81 -3.31 -8.37 -9.41
CA ILE A 81 -4.15 -7.71 -8.42
C ILE A 81 -5.49 -7.34 -9.06
N LYS A 82 -5.46 -6.81 -10.26
CA LYS A 82 -6.70 -6.45 -10.95
C LYS A 82 -7.60 -7.67 -11.13
N ARG A 83 -7.02 -8.80 -11.52
CA ARG A 83 -7.80 -10.04 -11.67
C ARG A 83 -8.35 -10.51 -10.34
N GLU A 84 -7.53 -10.45 -9.29
CA GLU A 84 -7.93 -10.89 -7.96
C GLU A 84 -9.16 -10.13 -7.46
N PHE A 85 -9.23 -8.84 -7.75
CA PHE A 85 -10.31 -7.97 -7.25
C PHE A 85 -11.36 -7.64 -8.30
N GLY A 86 -11.29 -8.24 -9.48
CA GLY A 86 -12.29 -8.03 -10.51
C GLY A 86 -12.26 -6.65 -11.14
N LEU A 87 -11.08 -6.09 -11.26
CA LEU A 87 -10.92 -4.73 -11.79
C LEU A 87 -10.55 -4.72 -13.26
#